data_d79dac37e19124af9ab0ab6943dbd695
#
_entry.id   d79dac37e19124af9ab0ab6943dbd695
#
_cell.length_a   1.000
_cell.length_b   1.000
_cell.length_c   1.000
_cell.angle_alpha   90.00
_cell.angle_beta   90.00
_cell.angle_gamma   90.00
#
_symmetry.space_group_name_H-M   'P 1'
#
loop_
_entity.id
_entity.type
_entity.pdbx_description
1 polymer ?
#
loop_
_entity_poly.entity_id
_entity_poly.type
_entity_poly.pdbx_seq_one_letter_code
_entity_poly.pdbx_strand_id
1 'polypeptide(L)'
;MKNVNETFNFFQTLRAFNVSSFILLILLTLINISTLHASEGDYWSQEVNVFNFSCTDGDVDCWTDQRNSLETLPLEMYRPLEPSQVKYKHHICVSFPHLKDSYWVGVAYGIIGEGRRLGQKITLFEAGGYTNLDTQLNQVDDCLTNGGDALIIGPISSNGNAKQIDMIRAKGIPVVVLVTGINTPIDANSLQNFIDMGYTSCKWVADQERNNDQSTNIVWFPGPPAAGWSIASNIGCLKAIKDTKINILETHWGDTGKAIQLQLVQEALQNLASGPEPEFKYIVGTGTTIEAAVGALRANKLQSKIKLVSTYYTPGIDMFIKRGLISMAPSDQMISQAKIAIDQAVRLAEGLTMATGGRPEFNSTGRVTEHIQQPILIVTPKNAANFDTSTTLAPKGWSPVFSVD
;
A
#
# COMPACT_ATOMS: atom_id res chain seq x y z
N MET A 1 81.33 -29.61 -16.31
CA MET A 1 81.43 -28.28 -15.66
C MET A 1 80.82 -27.23 -16.59
N LYS A 2 79.53 -27.14 -16.63
CA LYS A 2 78.72 -26.06 -17.25
C LYS A 2 77.41 -26.05 -16.49
N ASN A 3 76.88 -24.88 -16.18
CA ASN A 3 75.61 -24.56 -15.55
C ASN A 3 75.63 -24.37 -14.01
N VAL A 4 76.27 -23.28 -13.57
CA VAL A 4 75.96 -22.65 -12.25
C VAL A 4 75.70 -21.15 -12.40
N ASN A 5 75.80 -20.52 -13.58
CA ASN A 5 75.67 -19.05 -13.76
C ASN A 5 74.34 -18.54 -14.29
N GLU A 6 73.40 -19.42 -14.62
CA GLU A 6 72.06 -18.91 -15.12
C GLU A 6 70.97 -18.73 -14.04
N THR A 7 71.17 -19.31 -12.84
CA THR A 7 70.24 -19.24 -11.75
C THR A 7 70.38 -17.95 -10.89
N PHE A 8 71.48 -17.23 -11.04
CA PHE A 8 71.78 -16.05 -10.22
C PHE A 8 71.23 -14.73 -10.83
N ASN A 9 70.89 -14.69 -12.14
CA ASN A 9 70.33 -13.51 -12.79
C ASN A 9 68.83 -13.42 -12.73
N PHE A 10 68.11 -14.47 -12.33
CA PHE A 10 66.65 -14.42 -12.22
C PHE A 10 66.19 -13.83 -10.90
N PHE A 11 66.99 -13.83 -9.86
CA PHE A 11 66.66 -13.26 -8.56
C PHE A 11 67.01 -11.77 -8.37
N GLN A 12 67.74 -11.15 -9.29
CA GLN A 12 68.07 -9.71 -9.21
C GLN A 12 67.12 -8.84 -9.98
N THR A 13 66.28 -9.36 -10.88
CA THR A 13 65.25 -8.58 -11.61
C THR A 13 63.94 -8.45 -10.84
N LEU A 14 63.75 -9.11 -9.70
CA LEU A 14 62.54 -9.03 -8.87
C LEU A 14 62.65 -8.05 -7.68
N ARG A 15 63.75 -7.29 -7.57
CA ARG A 15 63.99 -6.33 -6.47
C ARG A 15 63.72 -4.86 -6.81
N ALA A 16 63.13 -4.55 -7.96
CA ALA A 16 62.85 -3.18 -8.37
C ALA A 16 61.35 -2.90 -8.58
N PHE A 17 60.45 -3.66 -7.98
CA PHE A 17 59.06 -3.25 -7.85
C PHE A 17 58.93 -2.47 -6.56
N ASN A 18 58.85 -1.16 -6.70
CA ASN A 18 58.78 -0.18 -5.62
C ASN A 18 57.56 -0.46 -4.76
N VAL A 19 57.74 -0.75 -3.47
CA VAL A 19 56.70 -0.94 -2.44
C VAL A 19 55.69 0.23 -2.44
N SER A 20 56.16 1.43 -2.82
CA SER A 20 55.32 2.63 -3.00
C SER A 20 54.27 2.48 -4.10
N SER A 21 54.55 1.75 -5.20
CA SER A 21 53.56 1.54 -6.27
C SER A 21 52.45 0.54 -5.88
N PHE A 22 52.78 -0.43 -5.04
CA PHE A 22 51.82 -1.41 -4.54
C PHE A 22 50.92 -0.80 -3.46
N ILE A 23 51.47 0.06 -2.62
CA ILE A 23 50.69 0.83 -1.61
C ILE A 23 49.80 1.88 -2.29
N LEU A 24 50.25 2.50 -3.38
CA LEU A 24 49.44 3.46 -4.14
C LEU A 24 48.31 2.76 -4.92
N LEU A 25 48.53 1.53 -5.44
CA LEU A 25 47.48 0.76 -6.11
C LEU A 25 46.45 0.22 -5.12
N ILE A 26 46.85 -0.17 -3.91
CA ILE A 26 45.94 -0.59 -2.83
C ILE A 26 45.17 0.61 -2.27
N LEU A 27 45.79 1.79 -2.15
CA LEU A 27 45.13 3.01 -1.74
C LEU A 27 44.14 3.51 -2.81
N LEU A 28 44.44 3.42 -4.10
CA LEU A 28 43.53 3.73 -5.19
C LEU A 28 42.33 2.75 -5.29
N THR A 29 42.57 1.46 -5.00
CA THR A 29 41.45 0.48 -4.93
C THR A 29 40.62 0.64 -3.67
N LEU A 30 41.19 1.03 -2.53
CA LEU A 30 40.48 1.33 -1.30
C LEU A 30 39.67 2.66 -1.42
N ILE A 31 40.19 3.65 -2.15
CA ILE A 31 39.45 4.91 -2.41
C ILE A 31 38.28 4.67 -3.35
N ASN A 32 38.41 3.77 -4.36
CA ASN A 32 37.29 3.40 -5.22
C ASN A 32 36.25 2.50 -4.52
N ILE A 33 36.63 1.72 -3.51
CA ILE A 33 35.67 0.92 -2.71
C ILE A 33 34.93 1.81 -1.70
N SER A 34 35.56 2.88 -1.19
CA SER A 34 34.88 3.79 -0.26
C SER A 34 33.92 4.79 -0.95
N THR A 35 34.07 5.01 -2.27
CA THR A 35 33.11 5.85 -3.03
C THR A 35 31.93 5.06 -3.61
N LEU A 36 31.94 3.72 -3.53
CA LEU A 36 30.85 2.87 -3.98
C LEU A 36 29.84 2.51 -2.87
N HIS A 37 30.04 2.99 -1.64
CA HIS A 37 29.13 2.73 -0.52
C HIS A 37 28.42 3.98 0.04
N ALA A 38 28.47 5.09 -0.68
CA ALA A 38 27.68 6.26 -0.35
C ALA A 38 26.64 6.45 -1.44
N SER A 39 25.41 6.04 -1.17
CA SER A 39 24.13 6.49 -1.72
C SER A 39 23.14 5.51 -2.32
N GLU A 40 23.24 4.22 -2.15
CA GLU A 40 22.13 3.32 -2.60
C GLU A 40 21.04 3.09 -1.52
N GLY A 41 21.14 3.68 -0.32
CA GLY A 41 20.23 3.38 0.81
C GLY A 41 19.06 4.33 1.03
N ASP A 42 19.10 5.56 0.53
CA ASP A 42 18.15 6.59 0.98
C ASP A 42 17.21 7.14 -0.11
N TYR A 43 17.44 6.83 -1.38
CA TYR A 43 16.60 7.30 -2.47
C TYR A 43 15.69 6.20 -3.02
N TRP A 44 14.41 6.52 -3.17
CA TRP A 44 13.44 5.67 -3.86
C TRP A 44 12.67 6.48 -4.91
N SER A 45 12.10 5.81 -5.88
CA SER A 45 11.16 6.41 -6.84
C SER A 45 10.06 5.40 -7.16
N GLN A 46 8.91 5.89 -7.58
CA GLN A 46 7.74 5.07 -7.83
C GLN A 46 6.95 5.60 -9.02
N GLU A 47 6.57 4.72 -9.96
CA GLU A 47 5.56 5.07 -10.95
C GLU A 47 4.19 5.18 -10.28
N VAL A 48 3.50 6.27 -10.56
CA VAL A 48 2.19 6.58 -9.98
C VAL A 48 1.25 7.12 -11.04
N ASN A 49 -0.05 6.95 -10.83
CA ASN A 49 -1.07 7.68 -11.55
C ASN A 49 -1.33 9.02 -10.86
N VAL A 50 -1.43 10.09 -11.62
CA VAL A 50 -1.72 11.43 -11.11
C VAL A 50 -3.10 11.86 -11.57
N PHE A 51 -3.93 12.26 -10.62
CA PHE A 51 -5.27 12.79 -10.90
C PHE A 51 -5.21 14.31 -11.04
N ASN A 52 -5.81 14.83 -12.08
CA ASN A 52 -6.10 16.26 -12.22
C ASN A 52 -7.57 16.48 -11.87
N PHE A 53 -7.86 16.74 -10.60
CA PHE A 53 -9.21 17.12 -10.21
C PHE A 53 -9.48 18.58 -10.60
N SER A 54 -10.48 18.78 -11.41
CA SER A 54 -11.01 20.10 -11.77
C SER A 54 -12.24 20.48 -10.95
N CYS A 55 -12.50 19.79 -9.84
CA CYS A 55 -13.64 20.05 -8.99
C CYS A 55 -13.46 21.35 -8.21
N THR A 56 -14.54 22.15 -8.13
CA THR A 56 -14.57 23.31 -7.23
C THR A 56 -14.63 22.86 -5.77
N ASP A 57 -14.06 23.65 -4.86
CA ASP A 57 -14.17 23.40 -3.42
C ASP A 57 -15.64 23.29 -3.02
N GLY A 58 -15.97 22.20 -2.31
CA GLY A 58 -17.34 21.90 -1.87
C GLY A 58 -18.18 21.06 -2.84
N ASP A 59 -17.71 20.76 -4.05
CA ASP A 59 -18.38 19.84 -4.97
C ASP A 59 -18.04 18.38 -4.62
N VAL A 60 -18.75 17.87 -3.61
CA VAL A 60 -18.52 16.51 -3.08
C VAL A 60 -18.80 15.42 -4.12
N ASP A 61 -19.80 15.63 -4.98
CA ASP A 61 -20.16 14.64 -6.01
C ASP A 61 -19.05 14.54 -7.06
N CYS A 62 -18.56 15.66 -7.57
CA CYS A 62 -17.42 15.68 -8.48
C CYS A 62 -16.18 15.02 -7.89
N TRP A 63 -15.81 15.32 -6.64
CA TRP A 63 -14.69 14.69 -5.96
C TRP A 63 -14.86 13.18 -5.84
N THR A 64 -16.06 12.73 -5.51
CA THR A 64 -16.36 11.30 -5.36
C THR A 64 -16.31 10.59 -6.71
N ASP A 65 -16.89 11.15 -7.75
CA ASP A 65 -16.97 10.56 -9.09
C ASP A 65 -15.59 10.45 -9.73
N GLN A 66 -14.77 11.51 -9.69
CA GLN A 66 -13.42 11.48 -10.24
C GLN A 66 -12.53 10.49 -9.49
N ARG A 67 -12.59 10.45 -8.17
CA ARG A 67 -11.82 9.53 -7.35
C ARG A 67 -12.15 8.07 -7.62
N ASN A 68 -13.41 7.77 -7.92
CA ASN A 68 -13.91 6.41 -8.15
C ASN A 68 -13.90 6.00 -9.63
N SER A 69 -13.37 6.84 -10.51
CA SER A 69 -13.24 6.51 -11.93
C SER A 69 -12.38 5.28 -12.16
N LEU A 70 -12.79 4.44 -13.12
CA LEU A 70 -12.01 3.33 -13.66
C LEU A 70 -11.16 3.75 -14.88
N GLU A 71 -11.11 5.04 -15.19
CA GLU A 71 -10.30 5.54 -16.31
C GLU A 71 -8.82 5.28 -16.06
N THR A 72 -8.12 4.93 -17.12
CA THR A 72 -6.67 4.76 -17.07
C THR A 72 -6.03 6.15 -16.97
N LEU A 73 -5.36 6.39 -15.88
CA LEU A 73 -4.62 7.63 -15.64
C LEU A 73 -3.19 7.51 -16.21
N PRO A 74 -2.57 8.62 -16.61
CA PRO A 74 -1.17 8.60 -17.02
C PRO A 74 -0.27 8.19 -15.85
N LEU A 75 0.80 7.44 -16.18
CA LEU A 75 1.86 7.12 -15.23
C LEU A 75 2.91 8.22 -15.25
N GLU A 76 3.28 8.70 -14.06
CA GLU A 76 4.37 9.64 -13.85
C GLU A 76 5.34 9.10 -12.80
N MET A 77 6.60 9.51 -12.88
CA MET A 77 7.60 9.11 -11.90
C MET A 77 7.55 10.03 -10.69
N TYR A 78 7.09 9.51 -9.56
CA TYR A 78 7.17 10.20 -8.27
C TYR A 78 8.61 10.22 -7.77
N ARG A 79 9.12 11.42 -7.49
CA ARG A 79 10.47 11.64 -6.96
C ARG A 79 10.38 12.29 -5.58
N PRO A 80 10.70 11.55 -4.51
CA PRO A 80 10.62 12.07 -3.15
C PRO A 80 11.68 13.15 -2.90
N LEU A 81 11.47 13.89 -1.82
CA LEU A 81 12.48 14.81 -1.29
C LEU A 81 13.75 14.04 -0.90
N GLU A 82 14.89 14.64 -1.22
CA GLU A 82 16.15 14.28 -0.58
C GLU A 82 16.15 14.82 0.85
N PRO A 83 16.74 14.13 1.85
CA PRO A 83 16.84 14.64 3.21
C PRO A 83 17.45 16.06 3.32
N SER A 84 18.39 16.36 2.42
CA SER A 84 19.05 17.68 2.32
C SER A 84 18.13 18.82 1.86
N GLN A 85 16.98 18.50 1.26
CA GLN A 85 15.99 19.49 0.82
C GLN A 85 15.02 19.90 1.93
N VAL A 86 14.96 19.11 3.02
CA VAL A 86 14.10 19.37 4.18
C VAL A 86 14.80 20.31 5.14
N LYS A 87 14.16 21.42 5.47
CA LYS A 87 14.74 22.47 6.30
C LYS A 87 14.37 22.38 7.77
N TYR A 88 13.13 21.90 8.03
CA TYR A 88 12.56 21.90 9.36
C TYR A 88 12.12 20.51 9.79
N LYS A 89 12.15 20.26 11.09
CA LYS A 89 11.58 19.08 11.70
C LYS A 89 10.13 19.36 12.07
N HIS A 90 9.20 18.86 11.27
CA HIS A 90 7.78 19.00 11.52
C HIS A 90 7.26 17.87 12.41
N HIS A 91 6.22 18.15 13.20
CA HIS A 91 5.47 17.15 13.93
C HIS A 91 4.27 16.71 13.07
N ILE A 92 4.34 15.52 12.47
CA ILE A 92 3.30 14.99 11.62
C ILE A 92 2.42 14.04 12.44
N CYS A 93 1.15 14.39 12.57
CA CYS A 93 0.11 13.55 13.17
C CYS A 93 -0.36 12.53 12.15
N VAL A 94 -0.39 11.25 12.52
CA VAL A 94 -0.86 10.17 11.64
C VAL A 94 -1.96 9.39 12.35
N SER A 95 -3.10 9.18 11.68
CA SER A 95 -4.24 8.45 12.27
C SER A 95 -4.76 7.37 11.33
N PHE A 96 -4.87 6.15 11.85
CA PHE A 96 -5.36 4.96 11.16
C PHE A 96 -6.63 4.40 11.80
N PRO A 97 -7.46 3.65 11.06
CA PRO A 97 -8.59 2.93 11.62
C PRO A 97 -8.18 1.89 12.66
N HIS A 98 -7.13 1.14 12.38
CA HIS A 98 -6.61 0.07 13.26
C HIS A 98 -5.27 -0.50 12.77
N LEU A 99 -4.63 -1.32 13.63
CA LEU A 99 -3.45 -2.14 13.29
C LEU A 99 -3.69 -3.66 13.43
N LYS A 100 -4.96 -4.10 13.47
CA LYS A 100 -5.37 -5.52 13.54
C LYS A 100 -5.07 -6.29 12.26
N ASP A 101 -5.08 -5.60 11.13
CA ASP A 101 -4.81 -6.13 9.80
C ASP A 101 -3.38 -5.80 9.41
N SER A 102 -2.66 -6.77 8.89
CA SER A 102 -1.29 -6.61 8.40
C SER A 102 -1.15 -5.60 7.24
N TYR A 103 -2.25 -5.25 6.56
CA TYR A 103 -2.31 -4.14 5.61
C TYR A 103 -1.84 -2.83 6.28
N TRP A 104 -2.52 -2.41 7.34
CA TRP A 104 -2.19 -1.18 8.06
C TRP A 104 -0.83 -1.24 8.77
N VAL A 105 -0.33 -2.46 9.09
CA VAL A 105 1.05 -2.65 9.56
C VAL A 105 2.06 -2.30 8.45
N GLY A 106 1.78 -2.67 7.20
CA GLY A 106 2.58 -2.27 6.03
C GLY A 106 2.57 -0.76 5.81
N VAL A 107 1.39 -0.13 5.92
CA VAL A 107 1.25 1.34 5.85
C VAL A 107 2.07 2.01 6.96
N ALA A 108 1.97 1.54 8.20
CA ALA A 108 2.75 2.07 9.34
C ALA A 108 4.26 1.96 9.10
N TYR A 109 4.72 0.85 8.51
CA TYR A 109 6.14 0.69 8.15
C TYR A 109 6.61 1.77 7.19
N GLY A 110 5.83 2.06 6.14
CA GLY A 110 6.13 3.13 5.19
C GLY A 110 6.17 4.52 5.83
N ILE A 111 5.18 4.84 6.67
CA ILE A 111 5.11 6.11 7.44
C ILE A 111 6.35 6.30 8.31
N ILE A 112 6.65 5.31 9.14
CA ILE A 112 7.76 5.40 10.11
C ILE A 112 9.12 5.44 9.40
N GLY A 113 9.28 4.62 8.35
CA GLY A 113 10.51 4.58 7.56
C GLY A 113 10.81 5.91 6.88
N GLU A 114 9.82 6.47 6.21
CA GLU A 114 9.99 7.73 5.48
C GLU A 114 10.08 8.94 6.42
N GLY A 115 9.30 8.93 7.51
CA GLY A 115 9.42 9.96 8.55
C GLY A 115 10.84 10.03 9.13
N ARG A 116 11.45 8.87 9.42
CA ARG A 116 12.86 8.79 9.86
C ARG A 116 13.84 9.26 8.79
N ARG A 117 13.64 8.85 7.54
CA ARG A 117 14.50 9.23 6.42
C ARG A 117 14.53 10.75 6.23
N LEU A 118 13.39 11.41 6.38
CA LEU A 118 13.26 12.87 6.26
C LEU A 118 13.46 13.64 7.58
N GLY A 119 13.84 12.94 8.68
CA GLY A 119 14.11 13.55 9.98
C GLY A 119 12.89 14.18 10.66
N GLN A 120 11.68 13.67 10.40
CA GLN A 120 10.44 14.22 10.93
C GLN A 120 10.05 13.60 12.27
N LYS A 121 9.35 14.37 13.11
CA LYS A 121 8.66 13.82 14.28
C LYS A 121 7.32 13.25 13.85
N ILE A 122 7.06 11.98 14.20
CA ILE A 122 5.80 11.30 13.89
C ILE A 122 5.10 10.91 15.18
N THR A 123 3.80 11.16 15.27
CA THR A 123 2.92 10.53 16.25
C THR A 123 1.83 9.76 15.52
N LEU A 124 1.83 8.44 15.69
CA LEU A 124 0.90 7.52 15.04
C LEU A 124 -0.18 7.07 16.03
N PHE A 125 -1.43 7.22 15.64
CA PHE A 125 -2.59 6.73 16.37
C PHE A 125 -3.33 5.66 15.56
N GLU A 126 -4.00 4.75 16.26
CA GLU A 126 -4.95 3.81 15.69
C GLU A 126 -6.22 3.78 16.55
N ALA A 127 -7.38 3.76 15.91
CA ALA A 127 -8.66 3.90 16.59
C ALA A 127 -9.29 2.57 17.04
N GLY A 128 -8.66 1.42 16.76
CA GLY A 128 -9.12 0.10 17.17
C GLY A 128 -10.17 -0.54 16.24
N GLY A 129 -10.61 0.11 15.16
CA GLY A 129 -11.53 -0.46 14.17
C GLY A 129 -12.42 0.55 13.47
N TYR A 130 -13.06 0.10 12.39
CA TYR A 130 -13.96 0.93 11.57
C TYR A 130 -15.26 1.35 12.26
N THR A 131 -15.54 0.86 13.46
CA THR A 131 -16.68 1.27 14.29
C THR A 131 -16.36 2.42 15.24
N ASN A 132 -15.10 2.84 15.32
CA ASN A 132 -14.58 3.74 16.35
C ASN A 132 -14.28 5.15 15.80
N LEU A 133 -15.20 5.73 15.05
CA LEU A 133 -15.03 7.07 14.44
C LEU A 133 -14.72 8.14 15.50
N ASP A 134 -15.46 8.18 16.60
CA ASP A 134 -15.27 9.17 17.67
C ASP A 134 -13.87 9.10 18.28
N THR A 135 -13.31 7.89 18.41
CA THR A 135 -11.93 7.69 18.87
C THR A 135 -10.95 8.31 17.90
N GLN A 136 -11.13 8.10 16.58
CA GLN A 136 -10.26 8.70 15.56
C GLN A 136 -10.33 10.23 15.57
N LEU A 137 -11.53 10.80 15.67
CA LEU A 137 -11.72 12.25 15.74
C LEU A 137 -10.98 12.85 16.95
N ASN A 138 -11.15 12.26 18.14
CA ASN A 138 -10.50 12.73 19.36
C ASN A 138 -8.96 12.62 19.27
N GLN A 139 -8.42 11.52 18.75
CA GLN A 139 -6.97 11.33 18.58
C GLN A 139 -6.36 12.37 17.66
N VAL A 140 -7.05 12.75 16.58
CA VAL A 140 -6.60 13.80 15.65
C VAL A 140 -6.58 15.15 16.36
N ASP A 141 -7.66 15.51 17.06
CA ASP A 141 -7.73 16.77 17.80
C ASP A 141 -6.66 16.87 18.90
N ASP A 142 -6.42 15.79 19.64
CA ASP A 142 -5.39 15.71 20.66
C ASP A 142 -3.99 15.93 20.08
N CYS A 143 -3.65 15.27 18.97
CA CYS A 143 -2.35 15.40 18.35
C CYS A 143 -2.09 16.83 17.84
N LEU A 144 -3.06 17.44 17.16
CA LEU A 144 -2.93 18.80 16.63
C LEU A 144 -2.87 19.84 17.76
N THR A 145 -3.63 19.63 18.86
CA THR A 145 -3.56 20.48 20.04
C THR A 145 -2.20 20.40 20.72
N ASN A 146 -1.53 19.25 20.64
CA ASN A 146 -0.16 19.04 21.14
C ASN A 146 0.94 19.45 20.14
N GLY A 147 0.63 20.34 19.20
CA GLY A 147 1.61 20.96 18.30
C GLY A 147 1.89 20.14 17.03
N GLY A 148 0.89 19.44 16.50
CA GLY A 148 0.99 18.83 15.18
C GLY A 148 0.98 19.89 14.08
N ASP A 149 1.94 19.82 13.16
CA ASP A 149 2.12 20.75 12.04
C ASP A 149 1.40 20.31 10.77
N ALA A 150 1.13 19.01 10.64
CA ALA A 150 0.44 18.38 9.51
C ALA A 150 -0.33 17.15 9.96
N LEU A 151 -1.36 16.78 9.21
CA LEU A 151 -2.15 15.57 9.41
C LEU A 151 -2.04 14.63 8.21
N ILE A 152 -1.75 13.35 8.48
CA ILE A 152 -1.96 12.24 7.54
C ILE A 152 -3.07 11.35 8.11
N ILE A 153 -4.13 11.10 7.36
CA ILE A 153 -5.26 10.33 7.85
C ILE A 153 -5.68 9.24 6.86
N GLY A 154 -5.79 7.99 7.34
CA GLY A 154 -6.61 6.95 6.73
C GLY A 154 -8.01 7.01 7.37
N PRO A 155 -9.02 7.63 6.73
CA PRO A 155 -10.27 7.91 7.40
C PRO A 155 -11.09 6.64 7.63
N ILE A 156 -11.72 6.54 8.80
CA ILE A 156 -12.71 5.50 9.10
C ILE A 156 -13.96 5.68 8.24
N SER A 157 -14.39 6.93 8.05
CA SER A 157 -15.57 7.27 7.28
C SER A 157 -15.32 8.44 6.35
N SER A 158 -15.63 8.27 5.06
CA SER A 158 -15.49 9.34 4.08
C SER A 158 -16.34 10.58 4.40
N ASN A 159 -17.50 10.41 5.02
CA ASN A 159 -18.39 11.52 5.43
C ASN A 159 -18.14 11.95 6.88
N GLY A 160 -17.93 10.99 7.79
CA GLY A 160 -17.83 11.27 9.23
C GLY A 160 -16.60 12.10 9.60
N ASN A 161 -15.49 11.92 8.88
CA ASN A 161 -14.27 12.71 9.08
C ASN A 161 -14.29 14.08 8.37
N ALA A 162 -15.16 14.29 7.37
CA ALA A 162 -15.12 15.45 6.46
C ALA A 162 -15.14 16.79 7.20
N LYS A 163 -16.10 17.00 8.13
CA LYS A 163 -16.23 18.26 8.89
C LYS A 163 -14.98 18.61 9.71
N GLN A 164 -14.35 17.61 10.34
CA GLN A 164 -13.11 17.82 11.10
C GLN A 164 -11.97 18.24 10.16
N ILE A 165 -11.84 17.60 9.00
CA ILE A 165 -10.85 17.96 7.99
C ILE A 165 -11.01 19.40 7.53
N ASP A 166 -12.24 19.84 7.25
CA ASP A 166 -12.52 21.23 6.85
C ASP A 166 -12.06 22.22 7.92
N MET A 167 -12.33 21.93 9.21
CA MET A 167 -11.90 22.79 10.33
C MET A 167 -10.39 22.82 10.49
N ILE A 168 -9.69 21.71 10.27
CA ILE A 168 -8.21 21.63 10.35
C ILE A 168 -7.60 22.45 9.23
N ARG A 169 -8.08 22.27 7.99
CA ARG A 169 -7.62 23.03 6.82
C ARG A 169 -7.87 24.52 6.97
N ALA A 170 -9.00 24.93 7.51
CA ALA A 170 -9.32 26.33 7.79
C ALA A 170 -8.33 26.98 8.77
N LYS A 171 -7.68 26.23 9.66
CA LYS A 171 -6.60 26.68 10.55
C LYS A 171 -5.24 26.79 9.85
N GLY A 172 -5.13 26.44 8.58
CA GLY A 172 -3.88 26.45 7.86
C GLY A 172 -3.03 25.18 7.99
N ILE A 173 -3.51 24.14 8.67
CA ILE A 173 -2.79 22.87 8.86
C ILE A 173 -3.01 21.99 7.61
N PRO A 174 -1.94 21.55 6.92
CA PRO A 174 -2.07 20.68 5.76
C PRO A 174 -2.59 19.30 6.11
N VAL A 175 -3.45 18.77 5.23
CA VAL A 175 -4.06 17.45 5.37
C VAL A 175 -3.77 16.59 4.16
N VAL A 176 -3.14 15.44 4.40
CA VAL A 176 -2.92 14.38 3.41
C VAL A 176 -3.82 13.20 3.73
N VAL A 177 -4.61 12.76 2.76
CA VAL A 177 -5.48 11.58 2.90
C VAL A 177 -4.78 10.36 2.31
N LEU A 178 -4.81 9.27 3.05
CA LEU A 178 -4.05 8.06 2.75
C LEU A 178 -4.95 6.85 2.61
N VAL A 179 -4.68 5.99 1.62
CA VAL A 179 -5.34 4.71 1.32
C VAL A 179 -6.76 4.89 0.80
N THR A 180 -7.70 5.39 1.59
CA THR A 180 -9.10 5.58 1.21
C THR A 180 -9.45 7.07 1.21
N GLY A 181 -10.33 7.49 0.31
CA GLY A 181 -10.67 8.89 0.14
C GLY A 181 -11.68 9.42 1.17
N ILE A 182 -11.87 10.74 1.13
CA ILE A 182 -12.79 11.47 1.98
C ILE A 182 -13.66 12.40 1.12
N ASN A 183 -14.89 12.68 1.55
CA ASN A 183 -15.87 13.49 0.81
C ASN A 183 -15.79 14.98 1.21
N THR A 184 -14.59 15.54 1.15
CA THR A 184 -14.32 16.96 1.32
C THR A 184 -13.02 17.31 0.60
N PRO A 185 -12.81 18.58 0.18
CA PRO A 185 -11.54 19.03 -0.37
C PRO A 185 -10.36 18.80 0.59
N ILE A 186 -9.21 18.42 0.05
CA ILE A 186 -7.98 18.11 0.79
C ILE A 186 -6.78 18.77 0.14
N ASP A 187 -5.62 18.75 0.81
CA ASP A 187 -4.41 19.37 0.29
C ASP A 187 -3.58 18.41 -0.57
N ALA A 188 -3.55 17.12 -0.22
CA ALA A 188 -2.96 16.07 -1.04
C ALA A 188 -3.51 14.69 -0.65
N ASN A 189 -3.27 13.70 -1.50
CA ASN A 189 -3.56 12.32 -1.17
C ASN A 189 -2.61 11.32 -1.83
N SER A 190 -2.52 10.16 -1.22
CA SER A 190 -1.93 8.96 -1.78
C SER A 190 -2.92 7.80 -1.57
N LEU A 191 -3.73 7.54 -2.58
CA LEU A 191 -4.90 6.66 -2.50
C LEU A 191 -4.70 5.35 -3.23
N GLN A 192 -5.59 4.40 -2.91
CA GLN A 192 -5.84 3.21 -3.68
C GLN A 192 -7.21 3.28 -4.36
N ASN A 193 -7.28 2.86 -5.61
CA ASN A 193 -8.55 2.69 -6.31
C ASN A 193 -9.20 1.35 -5.94
N PHE A 194 -10.03 1.37 -4.92
CA PHE A 194 -10.73 0.16 -4.47
C PHE A 194 -11.81 -0.31 -5.44
N ILE A 195 -12.33 0.54 -6.33
CA ILE A 195 -13.17 0.08 -7.44
C ILE A 195 -12.34 -0.84 -8.34
N ASP A 196 -11.13 -0.43 -8.72
CA ASP A 196 -10.25 -1.24 -9.55
C ASP A 196 -9.78 -2.52 -8.84
N MET A 197 -9.55 -2.48 -7.52
CA MET A 197 -9.19 -3.67 -6.74
C MET A 197 -10.31 -4.73 -6.77
N GLY A 198 -11.53 -4.31 -6.49
CA GLY A 198 -12.71 -5.19 -6.57
C GLY A 198 -12.99 -5.66 -8.00
N TYR A 199 -12.90 -4.73 -8.96
CA TYR A 199 -13.05 -5.04 -10.39
C TYR A 199 -12.03 -6.09 -10.84
N THR A 200 -10.75 -5.87 -10.58
CA THR A 200 -9.65 -6.76 -10.97
C THR A 200 -9.84 -8.17 -10.40
N SER A 201 -10.24 -8.27 -9.12
CA SER A 201 -10.42 -9.55 -8.45
C SER A 201 -11.60 -10.35 -9.04
N CYS A 202 -12.73 -9.72 -9.22
CA CYS A 202 -13.92 -10.37 -9.78
C CYS A 202 -13.80 -10.62 -11.30
N LYS A 203 -13.17 -9.69 -12.04
CA LYS A 203 -12.85 -9.87 -13.45
C LYS A 203 -11.92 -11.06 -13.68
N TRP A 204 -10.92 -11.25 -12.83
CA TRP A 204 -10.04 -12.40 -12.90
C TRP A 204 -10.86 -13.71 -12.83
N VAL A 205 -11.83 -13.80 -11.92
CA VAL A 205 -12.73 -14.97 -11.84
C VAL A 205 -13.54 -15.12 -13.12
N ALA A 206 -14.14 -14.03 -13.62
CA ALA A 206 -14.92 -14.06 -14.86
C ALA A 206 -14.07 -14.52 -16.06
N ASP A 207 -12.82 -14.07 -16.15
CA ASP A 207 -11.89 -14.48 -17.21
C ASP A 207 -11.48 -15.95 -17.09
N GLN A 208 -11.31 -16.50 -15.88
CA GLN A 208 -11.02 -17.92 -15.68
C GLN A 208 -12.21 -18.82 -16.12
N GLU A 209 -13.43 -18.34 -15.96
CA GLU A 209 -14.66 -19.09 -16.22
C GLU A 209 -15.31 -18.73 -17.57
N ARG A 210 -14.69 -17.86 -18.38
CA ARG A 210 -15.24 -17.35 -19.64
C ARG A 210 -15.66 -18.46 -20.62
N ASN A 211 -14.90 -19.54 -20.67
CA ASN A 211 -15.16 -20.69 -21.58
C ASN A 211 -16.00 -21.77 -20.91
N ASN A 212 -16.51 -21.55 -19.71
CA ASN A 212 -17.43 -22.48 -19.06
C ASN A 212 -18.85 -22.28 -19.64
N ASP A 213 -19.49 -23.35 -20.03
CA ASP A 213 -20.88 -23.29 -20.56
C ASP A 213 -21.91 -23.04 -19.45
N GLN A 214 -21.59 -23.44 -18.24
CA GLN A 214 -22.44 -23.24 -17.05
C GLN A 214 -22.08 -21.98 -16.29
N SER A 215 -23.07 -21.42 -15.59
CA SER A 215 -22.83 -20.32 -14.63
C SER A 215 -21.92 -20.78 -13.49
N THR A 216 -21.07 -19.88 -13.03
CA THR A 216 -20.18 -20.13 -11.90
C THR A 216 -20.62 -19.25 -10.72
N ASN A 217 -20.87 -19.89 -9.59
CA ASN A 217 -21.26 -19.24 -8.36
C ASN A 217 -20.02 -18.88 -7.51
N ILE A 218 -20.08 -17.72 -6.88
CA ILE A 218 -19.08 -17.25 -5.93
C ILE A 218 -19.74 -16.77 -4.63
N VAL A 219 -18.97 -16.71 -3.54
CA VAL A 219 -19.33 -16.01 -2.30
C VAL A 219 -18.41 -14.80 -2.15
N TRP A 220 -18.99 -13.64 -1.86
CA TRP A 220 -18.32 -12.35 -1.86
C TRP A 220 -18.20 -11.75 -0.46
N PHE A 221 -16.98 -11.28 -0.10
CA PHE A 221 -16.65 -10.69 1.19
C PHE A 221 -15.99 -9.31 1.00
N PRO A 222 -16.77 -8.24 0.83
CA PRO A 222 -16.24 -6.90 0.49
C PRO A 222 -15.52 -6.21 1.65
N GLY A 223 -15.81 -6.56 2.89
CA GLY A 223 -15.32 -5.88 4.09
C GLY A 223 -16.42 -5.18 4.90
N PRO A 224 -16.11 -4.15 5.72
CA PRO A 224 -17.09 -3.47 6.56
C PRO A 224 -18.15 -2.71 5.75
N PRO A 225 -19.44 -2.76 6.13
CA PRO A 225 -20.52 -2.18 5.31
C PRO A 225 -20.54 -0.65 5.26
N ALA A 226 -19.87 0.03 6.20
CA ALA A 226 -19.83 1.49 6.29
C ALA A 226 -18.50 2.12 5.84
N ALA A 227 -17.49 1.30 5.48
CA ALA A 227 -16.22 1.81 5.03
C ALA A 227 -16.25 2.12 3.51
N GLY A 228 -15.80 3.32 3.12
CA GLY A 228 -15.83 3.76 1.73
C GLY A 228 -15.07 2.82 0.78
N TRP A 229 -13.94 2.26 1.23
CA TRP A 229 -13.13 1.33 0.44
C TRP A 229 -13.85 0.01 0.12
N SER A 230 -14.61 -0.54 1.07
CA SER A 230 -15.34 -1.80 0.85
C SER A 230 -16.56 -1.60 -0.03
N ILE A 231 -17.25 -0.46 0.10
CA ILE A 231 -18.33 -0.05 -0.81
C ILE A 231 -17.78 0.11 -2.24
N ALA A 232 -16.65 0.79 -2.40
CA ALA A 232 -15.99 0.97 -3.69
C ALA A 232 -15.56 -0.39 -4.30
N SER A 233 -14.98 -1.29 -3.51
CA SER A 233 -14.61 -2.64 -3.94
C SER A 233 -15.83 -3.45 -4.40
N ASN A 234 -16.95 -3.33 -3.69
CA ASN A 234 -18.21 -3.96 -4.08
C ASN A 234 -18.74 -3.42 -5.43
N ILE A 235 -18.72 -2.11 -5.64
CA ILE A 235 -19.09 -1.49 -6.93
C ILE A 235 -18.23 -2.06 -8.06
N GLY A 236 -16.92 -2.15 -7.86
CA GLY A 236 -15.99 -2.70 -8.83
C GLY A 236 -16.26 -4.17 -9.15
N CYS A 237 -16.47 -5.01 -8.13
CA CYS A 237 -16.80 -6.42 -8.32
C CYS A 237 -18.10 -6.59 -9.12
N LEU A 238 -19.19 -5.92 -8.74
CA LEU A 238 -20.47 -5.98 -9.45
C LEU A 238 -20.33 -5.53 -10.90
N LYS A 239 -19.54 -4.48 -11.17
CA LYS A 239 -19.25 -4.01 -12.53
C LYS A 239 -18.48 -5.05 -13.34
N ALA A 240 -17.52 -5.76 -12.72
CA ALA A 240 -16.70 -6.77 -13.39
C ALA A 240 -17.48 -8.02 -13.82
N ILE A 241 -18.48 -8.41 -13.05
CA ILE A 241 -19.28 -9.62 -13.34
C ILE A 241 -20.56 -9.33 -14.12
N LYS A 242 -20.89 -8.05 -14.30
CA LYS A 242 -22.02 -7.66 -15.13
C LYS A 242 -21.87 -8.25 -16.53
N ASP A 243 -22.93 -8.79 -17.08
CA ASP A 243 -22.98 -9.43 -18.40
C ASP A 243 -22.02 -10.64 -18.55
N THR A 244 -21.66 -11.29 -17.43
CA THR A 244 -20.89 -12.55 -17.38
C THR A 244 -21.76 -13.70 -16.85
N LYS A 245 -21.18 -14.90 -16.79
CA LYS A 245 -21.83 -16.08 -16.19
C LYS A 245 -21.51 -16.25 -14.69
N ILE A 246 -21.01 -15.22 -14.02
CA ILE A 246 -20.67 -15.24 -12.59
C ILE A 246 -21.87 -14.77 -11.77
N ASN A 247 -22.26 -15.58 -10.78
CA ASN A 247 -23.32 -15.23 -9.82
C ASN A 247 -22.77 -15.14 -8.41
N ILE A 248 -23.10 -14.08 -7.68
CA ILE A 248 -22.87 -13.99 -6.24
C ILE A 248 -24.05 -14.65 -5.54
N LEU A 249 -23.83 -15.75 -4.82
CA LEU A 249 -24.88 -16.42 -4.03
C LEU A 249 -25.12 -15.68 -2.72
N GLU A 250 -24.05 -15.32 -2.02
CA GLU A 250 -24.10 -14.58 -0.75
C GLU A 250 -23.04 -13.49 -0.73
N THR A 251 -23.38 -12.38 -0.06
CA THR A 251 -22.43 -11.29 0.25
C THR A 251 -22.35 -11.14 1.77
N HIS A 252 -21.16 -11.37 2.33
CA HIS A 252 -20.89 -11.28 3.76
C HIS A 252 -20.11 -10.02 4.10
N TRP A 253 -20.80 -9.05 4.68
CA TRP A 253 -20.19 -7.81 5.16
C TRP A 253 -19.68 -7.97 6.59
N GLY A 254 -18.49 -7.49 6.90
CA GLY A 254 -17.94 -7.50 8.25
C GLY A 254 -16.56 -6.87 8.36
N ASP A 255 -16.17 -6.49 9.56
CA ASP A 255 -14.85 -5.90 9.87
C ASP A 255 -13.71 -6.88 9.50
N THR A 256 -12.55 -6.36 9.15
CA THR A 256 -11.35 -7.12 8.75
C THR A 256 -10.62 -7.84 9.90
N GLY A 257 -11.23 -7.92 11.07
CA GLY A 257 -10.72 -8.74 12.20
C GLY A 257 -10.74 -10.23 11.88
N LYS A 258 -9.64 -10.95 12.15
CA LYS A 258 -9.48 -12.38 11.80
C LYS A 258 -10.61 -13.26 12.34
N ALA A 259 -11.06 -13.04 13.59
CA ALA A 259 -12.13 -13.82 14.19
C ALA A 259 -13.48 -13.60 13.48
N ILE A 260 -13.80 -12.34 13.14
CA ILE A 260 -15.01 -11.97 12.43
C ILE A 260 -15.01 -12.61 11.04
N GLN A 261 -13.92 -12.47 10.31
CA GLN A 261 -13.82 -13.03 8.96
C GLN A 261 -13.84 -14.56 8.94
N LEU A 262 -13.24 -15.21 9.94
CA LEU A 262 -13.35 -16.68 10.10
C LEU A 262 -14.80 -17.11 10.35
N GLN A 263 -15.54 -16.40 11.21
CA GLN A 263 -16.95 -16.69 11.48
C GLN A 263 -17.78 -16.55 10.19
N LEU A 264 -17.65 -15.46 9.45
CA LEU A 264 -18.38 -15.24 8.21
C LEU A 264 -18.06 -16.31 7.14
N VAL A 265 -16.80 -16.73 7.03
CA VAL A 265 -16.42 -17.86 6.13
C VAL A 265 -17.07 -19.17 6.59
N GLN A 266 -17.09 -19.45 7.90
CA GLN A 266 -17.72 -20.65 8.43
C GLN A 266 -19.24 -20.66 8.19
N GLU A 267 -19.92 -19.52 8.32
CA GLU A 267 -21.34 -19.35 8.01
C GLU A 267 -21.62 -19.66 6.52
N ALA A 268 -20.83 -19.08 5.61
CA ALA A 268 -20.96 -19.35 4.17
C ALA A 268 -20.73 -20.86 3.85
N LEU A 269 -19.73 -21.50 4.46
CA LEU A 269 -19.48 -22.92 4.26
C LEU A 269 -20.61 -23.80 4.82
N GLN A 270 -21.17 -23.43 5.97
CA GLN A 270 -22.31 -24.13 6.56
C GLN A 270 -23.56 -24.00 5.68
N ASN A 271 -23.82 -22.83 5.13
CA ASN A 271 -24.99 -22.58 4.29
C ASN A 271 -24.89 -23.26 2.92
N LEU A 272 -23.74 -23.15 2.25
CA LEU A 272 -23.60 -23.45 0.83
C LEU A 272 -22.63 -24.61 0.50
N ALA A 273 -22.02 -25.24 1.49
CA ALA A 273 -21.05 -26.33 1.28
C ALA A 273 -21.20 -27.50 2.25
N SER A 274 -22.35 -27.64 2.92
CA SER A 274 -22.67 -28.75 3.82
C SER A 274 -23.09 -30.04 3.08
N GLY A 275 -23.45 -29.91 1.81
CA GLY A 275 -23.77 -31.04 0.93
C GLY A 275 -22.54 -31.78 0.39
N PRO A 276 -22.74 -32.83 -0.46
CA PRO A 276 -21.66 -33.61 -1.06
C PRO A 276 -20.75 -32.77 -1.99
N GLU A 277 -21.31 -31.74 -2.63
CA GLU A 277 -20.62 -30.78 -3.46
C GLU A 277 -20.99 -29.35 -3.01
N PRO A 278 -20.02 -28.40 -2.97
CA PRO A 278 -20.31 -27.03 -2.65
C PRO A 278 -21.12 -26.37 -3.78
N GLU A 279 -22.05 -25.47 -3.41
CA GLU A 279 -22.88 -24.74 -4.36
C GLU A 279 -22.13 -23.61 -5.08
N PHE A 280 -20.90 -23.31 -4.65
CA PHE A 280 -20.04 -22.26 -5.21
C PHE A 280 -18.61 -22.76 -5.45
N LYS A 281 -17.92 -22.10 -6.37
CA LYS A 281 -16.57 -22.46 -6.81
C LYS A 281 -15.47 -21.53 -6.27
N TYR A 282 -15.82 -20.29 -5.92
CA TYR A 282 -14.85 -19.30 -5.44
C TYR A 282 -15.33 -18.58 -4.18
N ILE A 283 -14.40 -18.36 -3.26
CA ILE A 283 -14.47 -17.30 -2.25
C ILE A 283 -13.64 -16.15 -2.78
N VAL A 284 -14.27 -14.97 -2.91
CA VAL A 284 -13.61 -13.73 -3.28
C VAL A 284 -13.78 -12.74 -2.12
N GLY A 285 -12.71 -12.11 -1.66
CA GLY A 285 -12.87 -11.22 -0.51
C GLY A 285 -11.57 -10.60 -0.03
N THR A 286 -11.67 -9.94 1.12
CA THR A 286 -10.55 -9.24 1.76
C THR A 286 -9.39 -10.18 2.07
N GLY A 287 -8.17 -9.65 2.19
CA GLY A 287 -7.00 -10.47 2.52
C GLY A 287 -7.21 -11.30 3.79
N THR A 288 -7.81 -10.71 4.84
CA THR A 288 -8.11 -11.40 6.09
C THR A 288 -9.17 -12.50 5.93
N THR A 289 -10.18 -12.29 5.07
CA THR A 289 -11.15 -13.32 4.69
C THR A 289 -10.46 -14.52 4.07
N ILE A 290 -9.60 -14.25 3.09
CA ILE A 290 -8.93 -15.30 2.31
C ILE A 290 -7.91 -16.05 3.17
N GLU A 291 -7.18 -15.36 4.06
CA GLU A 291 -6.33 -16.04 5.04
C GLU A 291 -7.12 -16.98 5.95
N ALA A 292 -8.30 -16.56 6.44
CA ALA A 292 -9.19 -17.38 7.24
C ALA A 292 -9.75 -18.57 6.45
N ALA A 293 -10.13 -18.34 5.18
CA ALA A 293 -10.70 -19.35 4.29
C ALA A 293 -9.72 -20.50 3.99
N VAL A 294 -8.41 -20.23 3.88
CA VAL A 294 -7.41 -21.31 3.71
C VAL A 294 -7.50 -22.35 4.81
N GLY A 295 -7.58 -21.92 6.08
CA GLY A 295 -7.73 -22.81 7.23
C GLY A 295 -9.08 -23.51 7.27
N ALA A 296 -10.16 -22.77 7.03
CA ALA A 296 -11.54 -23.30 7.04
C ALA A 296 -11.78 -24.34 5.94
N LEU A 297 -11.32 -24.10 4.72
CA LEU A 297 -11.43 -25.05 3.60
C LEU A 297 -10.64 -26.33 3.89
N ARG A 298 -9.46 -26.23 4.49
CA ARG A 298 -8.66 -27.38 4.87
C ARG A 298 -9.36 -28.23 5.93
N ALA A 299 -9.92 -27.59 6.96
CA ALA A 299 -10.66 -28.29 8.04
C ALA A 299 -11.87 -29.04 7.49
N ASN A 300 -12.55 -28.52 6.47
CA ASN A 300 -13.71 -29.11 5.82
C ASN A 300 -13.37 -29.99 4.59
N LYS A 301 -12.07 -30.19 4.25
CA LYS A 301 -11.61 -30.96 3.08
C LYS A 301 -12.12 -30.40 1.74
N LEU A 302 -12.33 -29.08 1.65
CA LEU A 302 -12.85 -28.36 0.48
C LEU A 302 -11.79 -27.65 -0.36
N GLN A 303 -10.51 -27.70 0.03
CA GLN A 303 -9.42 -26.96 -0.61
C GLN A 303 -9.16 -27.32 -2.08
N SER A 304 -9.63 -28.49 -2.55
CA SER A 304 -9.55 -28.89 -3.96
C SER A 304 -10.81 -28.52 -4.76
N LYS A 305 -11.90 -28.15 -4.07
CA LYS A 305 -13.20 -27.85 -4.70
C LYS A 305 -13.46 -26.35 -4.79
N ILE A 306 -12.99 -25.55 -3.81
CA ILE A 306 -13.22 -24.11 -3.72
C ILE A 306 -11.89 -23.37 -3.89
N LYS A 307 -11.87 -22.40 -4.82
CA LYS A 307 -10.72 -21.54 -5.10
C LYS A 307 -10.82 -20.22 -4.34
N LEU A 308 -9.67 -19.61 -4.07
CA LEU A 308 -9.56 -18.38 -3.28
C LEU A 308 -8.99 -17.25 -4.12
N VAL A 309 -9.61 -16.06 -4.06
CA VAL A 309 -9.18 -14.83 -4.71
C VAL A 309 -9.25 -13.69 -3.70
N SER A 310 -8.13 -13.02 -3.47
CA SER A 310 -8.05 -11.88 -2.55
C SER A 310 -8.31 -10.56 -3.27
N THR A 311 -8.78 -9.55 -2.52
CA THR A 311 -8.92 -8.18 -3.02
C THR A 311 -7.77 -7.27 -2.62
N TYR A 312 -6.83 -7.71 -1.78
CA TYR A 312 -5.59 -7.02 -1.48
C TYR A 312 -4.50 -7.98 -0.97
N TYR A 313 -3.26 -7.50 -0.91
CA TYR A 313 -2.09 -8.32 -0.62
C TYR A 313 -1.64 -8.16 0.84
N THR A 314 -1.31 -9.27 1.49
CA THR A 314 -0.81 -9.32 2.87
C THR A 314 0.35 -10.33 2.98
N PRO A 315 1.12 -10.35 4.07
CA PRO A 315 2.14 -11.40 4.28
C PRO A 315 1.56 -12.82 4.29
N GLY A 316 0.32 -13.01 4.77
CA GLY A 316 -0.36 -14.30 4.72
C GLY A 316 -0.75 -14.69 3.31
N ILE A 317 -1.26 -13.73 2.52
CA ILE A 317 -1.56 -13.93 1.10
C ILE A 317 -0.28 -14.28 0.32
N ASP A 318 0.82 -13.56 0.54
CA ASP A 318 2.12 -13.85 -0.08
C ASP A 318 2.57 -15.31 0.17
N MET A 319 2.50 -15.73 1.44
CA MET A 319 2.85 -17.09 1.82
C MET A 319 1.96 -18.15 1.15
N PHE A 320 0.65 -17.91 1.09
CA PHE A 320 -0.31 -18.88 0.57
C PHE A 320 -0.35 -18.92 -0.96
N ILE A 321 -0.17 -17.78 -1.63
CA ILE A 321 -0.14 -17.72 -3.09
C ILE A 321 1.12 -18.44 -3.65
N LYS A 322 2.28 -18.27 -2.99
CA LYS A 322 3.51 -19.00 -3.29
C LYS A 322 3.39 -20.51 -3.12
N ARG A 323 2.43 -20.96 -2.30
CA ARG A 323 2.11 -22.38 -2.09
C ARG A 323 1.00 -22.88 -3.01
N GLY A 324 0.46 -22.05 -3.90
CA GLY A 324 -0.63 -22.39 -4.81
C GLY A 324 -2.00 -22.55 -4.14
N LEU A 325 -2.18 -22.07 -2.90
CA LEU A 325 -3.44 -22.16 -2.15
C LEU A 325 -4.40 -21.00 -2.47
N ILE A 326 -3.89 -19.92 -3.03
CA ILE A 326 -4.65 -18.75 -3.46
C ILE A 326 -4.38 -18.56 -4.96
N SER A 327 -5.42 -18.27 -5.71
CA SER A 327 -5.36 -18.19 -7.16
C SER A 327 -4.85 -16.84 -7.67
N MET A 328 -5.20 -15.74 -6.99
CA MET A 328 -4.80 -14.39 -7.35
C MET A 328 -5.02 -13.43 -6.18
N ALA A 329 -4.19 -12.41 -6.12
CA ALA A 329 -4.38 -11.21 -5.31
C ALA A 329 -3.80 -9.99 -6.04
N PRO A 330 -4.49 -8.84 -6.07
CA PRO A 330 -3.91 -7.57 -6.46
C PRO A 330 -3.06 -7.01 -5.31
N SER A 331 -1.97 -6.32 -5.63
CA SER A 331 -1.16 -5.54 -4.70
C SER A 331 -1.31 -4.07 -5.00
N ASP A 332 -1.59 -3.28 -4.00
CA ASP A 332 -1.81 -1.85 -4.02
C ASP A 332 -0.61 -1.05 -3.50
N GLN A 333 0.52 -1.70 -3.24
CA GLN A 333 1.79 -1.06 -2.90
C GLN A 333 1.69 -0.12 -1.68
N MET A 334 1.06 -0.58 -0.61
CA MET A 334 0.70 0.22 0.58
C MET A 334 1.88 0.91 1.28
N ILE A 335 3.11 0.37 1.18
CA ILE A 335 4.32 1.02 1.71
C ILE A 335 4.66 2.25 0.89
N SER A 336 4.58 2.15 -0.44
CA SER A 336 4.80 3.30 -1.34
C SER A 336 3.76 4.39 -1.10
N GLN A 337 2.48 4.04 -0.93
CA GLN A 337 1.43 5.00 -0.58
C GLN A 337 1.78 5.79 0.68
N ALA A 338 2.23 5.09 1.71
CA ALA A 338 2.60 5.68 2.99
C ALA A 338 3.82 6.60 2.90
N LYS A 339 4.86 6.20 2.16
CA LYS A 339 6.04 7.03 1.91
C LYS A 339 5.67 8.32 1.17
N ILE A 340 4.85 8.21 0.12
CA ILE A 340 4.36 9.37 -0.63
C ILE A 340 3.58 10.32 0.27
N ALA A 341 2.72 9.81 1.16
CA ALA A 341 1.95 10.66 2.07
C ALA A 341 2.84 11.48 3.04
N ILE A 342 3.93 10.90 3.54
CA ILE A 342 4.91 11.63 4.35
C ILE A 342 5.60 12.71 3.51
N ASP A 343 6.07 12.37 2.32
CA ASP A 343 6.72 13.33 1.43
C ASP A 343 5.79 14.50 1.08
N GLN A 344 4.52 14.20 0.75
CA GLN A 344 3.50 15.21 0.51
C GLN A 344 3.27 16.11 1.72
N ALA A 345 3.16 15.53 2.93
CA ALA A 345 2.96 16.30 4.16
C ALA A 345 4.12 17.26 4.45
N VAL A 346 5.36 16.80 4.25
CA VAL A 346 6.56 17.65 4.40
C VAL A 346 6.59 18.78 3.37
N ARG A 347 6.31 18.47 2.09
CA ARG A 347 6.24 19.50 1.03
C ARG A 347 5.22 20.58 1.35
N LEU A 348 4.04 20.18 1.79
CA LEU A 348 2.97 21.10 2.16
C LEU A 348 3.34 21.95 3.38
N ALA A 349 3.93 21.35 4.42
CA ALA A 349 4.34 22.05 5.64
C ALA A 349 5.45 23.06 5.36
N GLU A 350 6.36 22.80 4.42
CA GLU A 350 7.45 23.69 4.02
C GLU A 350 7.10 24.62 2.84
N GLY A 351 5.92 24.49 2.23
CA GLY A 351 5.53 25.24 1.04
C GLY A 351 6.35 24.91 -0.21
N LEU A 352 6.82 23.65 -0.31
CA LEU A 352 7.60 23.17 -1.46
C LEU A 352 6.69 22.74 -2.60
N THR A 353 7.24 22.70 -3.82
CA THR A 353 6.56 22.16 -5.00
C THR A 353 6.28 20.67 -4.82
N MET A 354 5.11 20.23 -5.25
CA MET A 354 4.74 18.81 -5.24
C MET A 354 5.62 18.00 -6.20
N ALA A 355 5.73 16.69 -5.96
CA ALA A 355 6.71 15.82 -6.62
C ALA A 355 6.39 15.50 -8.07
N THR A 356 5.10 15.45 -8.42
CA THR A 356 4.67 15.16 -9.79
C THR A 356 4.44 16.45 -10.57
N GLY A 357 4.59 16.38 -11.88
CA GLY A 357 4.25 17.49 -12.77
C GLY A 357 2.75 17.76 -12.86
N GLY A 358 1.93 17.00 -12.11
CA GLY A 358 0.51 17.26 -11.93
C GLY A 358 0.31 18.72 -11.56
N ARG A 359 -0.48 19.44 -12.34
CA ARG A 359 -0.66 20.88 -12.16
C ARG A 359 -1.20 21.15 -10.76
N PRO A 360 -0.46 21.93 -9.96
CA PRO A 360 -1.00 22.37 -8.69
C PRO A 360 -2.26 23.20 -8.97
N GLU A 361 -3.41 22.67 -8.65
CA GLU A 361 -4.61 23.49 -8.57
C GLU A 361 -4.57 24.22 -7.24
N PHE A 362 -4.49 25.55 -7.30
CA PHE A 362 -4.69 26.37 -6.13
C PHE A 362 -6.17 26.31 -5.79
N ASN A 363 -6.50 25.67 -4.66
CA ASN A 363 -7.83 25.75 -4.10
C ASN A 363 -8.13 27.15 -3.53
N SER A 364 -9.33 27.39 -3.02
CA SER A 364 -9.75 28.66 -2.41
C SER A 364 -8.86 29.11 -1.25
N THR A 365 -8.06 28.22 -0.65
CA THR A 365 -7.11 28.52 0.42
C THR A 365 -5.71 28.86 -0.10
N GLY A 366 -5.49 28.84 -1.43
CA GLY A 366 -4.18 29.08 -2.06
C GLY A 366 -3.20 27.90 -1.94
N ARG A 367 -3.66 26.73 -1.50
CA ARG A 367 -2.81 25.54 -1.35
C ARG A 367 -2.77 24.71 -2.63
N VAL A 368 -1.63 24.08 -2.85
CA VAL A 368 -1.41 23.14 -3.96
C VAL A 368 -2.04 21.80 -3.60
N THR A 369 -2.74 21.21 -4.56
CA THR A 369 -3.34 19.88 -4.39
C THR A 369 -2.64 18.86 -5.28
N GLU A 370 -2.27 17.71 -4.73
CA GLU A 370 -1.69 16.59 -5.46
C GLU A 370 -2.44 15.31 -5.11
N HIS A 371 -2.99 14.66 -6.14
CA HIS A 371 -3.76 13.43 -6.01
C HIS A 371 -3.03 12.28 -6.70
N ILE A 372 -2.61 11.29 -5.93
CA ILE A 372 -1.79 10.18 -6.41
C ILE A 372 -2.46 8.85 -6.12
N GLN A 373 -2.31 7.93 -7.07
CA GLN A 373 -2.71 6.55 -6.95
C GLN A 373 -1.61 5.62 -7.48
N GLN A 374 -1.30 4.57 -6.73
CA GLN A 374 -0.37 3.54 -7.18
C GLN A 374 -1.04 2.61 -8.20
N PRO A 375 -0.29 2.15 -9.23
CA PRO A 375 -0.78 1.12 -10.13
C PRO A 375 -0.98 -0.20 -9.38
N ILE A 376 -2.03 -0.93 -9.77
CA ILE A 376 -2.35 -2.24 -9.20
C ILE A 376 -1.47 -3.30 -9.86
N LEU A 377 -0.75 -4.08 -9.05
CA LEU A 377 0.08 -5.20 -9.52
C LEU A 377 -0.65 -6.51 -9.26
N ILE A 378 -0.82 -7.34 -10.30
CA ILE A 378 -1.52 -8.63 -10.17
C ILE A 378 -0.52 -9.73 -9.82
N VAL A 379 -0.74 -10.41 -8.70
CA VAL A 379 0.05 -11.54 -8.24
C VAL A 379 -0.74 -12.83 -8.34
N THR A 380 -0.11 -13.84 -8.92
CA THR A 380 -0.63 -15.19 -9.08
C THR A 380 0.47 -16.20 -8.71
N PRO A 381 0.20 -17.48 -8.54
CA PRO A 381 1.25 -18.48 -8.32
C PRO A 381 2.35 -18.49 -9.40
N LYS A 382 2.07 -17.97 -10.60
CA LYS A 382 3.03 -17.94 -11.71
C LYS A 382 4.14 -16.89 -11.52
N ASN A 383 3.85 -15.77 -10.89
CA ASN A 383 4.79 -14.66 -10.70
C ASN A 383 5.15 -14.39 -9.23
N ALA A 384 4.45 -15.01 -8.27
CA ALA A 384 4.64 -14.76 -6.85
C ALA A 384 6.07 -15.00 -6.33
N ALA A 385 6.79 -15.98 -6.91
CA ALA A 385 8.17 -16.29 -6.49
C ALA A 385 9.14 -15.13 -6.75
N ASN A 386 8.91 -14.35 -7.81
CA ASN A 386 9.75 -13.22 -8.25
C ASN A 386 9.09 -11.86 -8.01
N PHE A 387 7.94 -11.84 -7.33
CA PHE A 387 7.25 -10.60 -7.03
C PHE A 387 8.00 -9.80 -5.98
N ASP A 388 8.37 -8.55 -6.32
CA ASP A 388 8.99 -7.62 -5.38
C ASP A 388 7.95 -7.12 -4.39
N THR A 389 8.10 -7.51 -3.13
CA THR A 389 7.21 -7.12 -2.04
C THR A 389 7.65 -5.86 -1.30
N SER A 390 8.76 -5.24 -1.66
CA SER A 390 9.36 -4.11 -0.93
C SER A 390 8.45 -2.87 -0.87
N THR A 391 7.61 -2.69 -1.88
CA THR A 391 6.61 -1.60 -1.94
C THR A 391 5.30 -1.93 -1.21
N THR A 392 5.13 -3.21 -0.79
CA THR A 392 3.85 -3.74 -0.32
C THR A 392 3.91 -4.29 1.11
N LEU A 393 4.95 -5.06 1.45
CA LEU A 393 5.01 -5.79 2.71
C LEU A 393 6.13 -5.30 3.62
N ALA A 394 5.80 -5.00 4.88
CA ALA A 394 6.81 -4.75 5.90
C ALA A 394 7.74 -5.96 6.06
N PRO A 395 9.03 -5.76 6.39
CA PRO A 395 9.96 -6.85 6.65
C PRO A 395 9.46 -7.77 7.75
N LYS A 396 9.74 -9.07 7.61
CA LYS A 396 9.34 -10.07 8.59
C LYS A 396 9.86 -9.71 9.98
N GLY A 397 8.97 -9.70 10.96
CA GLY A 397 9.29 -9.40 12.35
C GLY A 397 9.28 -7.91 12.70
N TRP A 398 9.00 -7.03 11.74
CA TRP A 398 8.77 -5.63 12.05
C TRP A 398 7.48 -5.46 12.87
N SER A 399 7.55 -4.63 13.89
CA SER A 399 6.40 -4.28 14.74
C SER A 399 6.11 -2.79 14.68
N PRO A 400 4.84 -2.37 14.71
CA PRO A 400 4.47 -0.95 14.68
C PRO A 400 5.13 -0.15 15.81
N VAL A 401 5.58 1.04 15.44
CA VAL A 401 6.12 2.06 16.33
C VAL A 401 5.15 3.24 16.29
N PHE A 402 4.79 3.78 17.45
CA PHE A 402 3.76 4.80 17.56
C PHE A 402 4.34 6.23 17.63
N SER A 403 5.64 6.36 17.76
CA SER A 403 6.32 7.65 17.72
C SER A 403 7.72 7.55 17.11
N VAL A 404 8.11 8.63 16.45
CA VAL A 404 9.47 8.91 16.00
C VAL A 404 9.78 10.33 16.43
N ASP A 405 10.91 10.52 17.11
CA ASP A 405 11.43 11.83 17.52
C ASP A 405 12.52 12.32 16.58
#